data_d4eedf4cebab493727432c1c5b0dfb32
#
_entry.id   d4eedf4cebab493727432c1c5b0dfb32
#
_cell.length_a   1.000
_cell.length_b   1.000
_cell.length_c   1.000
_cell.angle_alpha   90.00
_cell.angle_beta   90.00
_cell.angle_gamma   90.00
#
_symmetry.space_group_name_H-M   'P 1'
#
loop_
_entity.id
_entity.type
_entity.pdbx_description
1 polymer ?
#
loop_
_entity_poly.entity_id
_entity_poly.type
_entity_poly.pdbx_seq_one_letter_code
_entity_poly.pdbx_strand_id
1 'polypeptide(L)'
;IFRYFTAGANRDGLAYRAVGELMAEYPSERKILIVLSDVTPNDMVKFLYQGQEQAYAGEGAIENAAKEVRTVCASGVTALCVYTGDDAGLPAVQRVFGQNFVKINSLTRFAAAAGRLLELALSNPA
;
A
#
# COMPACT_ATOMS: atom_id res chain seq x y z
N ILE A 1 11.46 -13.30 -6.04
CA ILE A 1 11.37 -12.51 -7.28
C ILE A 1 10.94 -11.10 -6.93
N PHE A 2 11.77 -10.14 -7.32
CA PHE A 2 11.46 -8.73 -7.12
C PHE A 2 10.86 -8.16 -8.40
N ARG A 3 9.77 -7.44 -8.24
CA ARG A 3 9.16 -6.71 -9.35
C ARG A 3 8.96 -5.26 -8.96
N TYR A 4 9.27 -4.36 -9.88
CA TYR A 4 9.11 -2.93 -9.71
C TYR A 4 8.01 -2.44 -10.64
N PHE A 5 7.12 -1.63 -10.09
CA PHE A 5 6.10 -0.95 -10.86
C PHE A 5 6.24 0.55 -10.64
N THR A 6 6.43 1.27 -11.71
CA THR A 6 6.40 2.73 -11.67
C THR A 6 5.32 3.21 -12.63
N ALA A 7 4.52 4.18 -12.16
CA ALA A 7 3.49 4.79 -12.98
C ALA A 7 3.60 6.30 -12.84
N GLY A 8 3.36 7.02 -13.93
CA GLY A 8 3.37 8.49 -13.91
C GLY A 8 2.20 9.09 -13.15
N ALA A 9 1.14 8.32 -12.93
CA ALA A 9 -0.01 8.71 -12.12
C ALA A 9 -0.14 7.75 -10.95
N ASN A 10 -0.50 8.27 -9.77
CA ASN A 10 -0.52 7.50 -8.54
C ASN A 10 -1.93 6.98 -8.25
N ARG A 11 -2.37 5.99 -9.01
CA ARG A 11 -3.63 5.30 -8.73
C ARG A 11 -3.35 4.07 -7.90
N ASP A 12 -3.07 4.31 -6.63
CA ASP A 12 -2.54 3.32 -5.70
C ASP A 12 -3.43 2.09 -5.57
N GLY A 13 -4.75 2.27 -5.50
CA GLY A 13 -5.66 1.15 -5.38
C GLY A 13 -5.58 0.15 -6.54
N LEU A 14 -5.43 0.65 -7.77
CA LEU A 14 -5.24 -0.22 -8.94
C LEU A 14 -3.92 -0.97 -8.88
N ALA A 15 -2.86 -0.29 -8.43
CA ALA A 15 -1.56 -0.93 -8.28
C ALA A 15 -1.62 -2.06 -7.24
N TYR A 16 -2.27 -1.82 -6.11
CA TYR A 16 -2.43 -2.85 -5.07
C TYR A 16 -3.24 -4.03 -5.58
N ARG A 17 -4.32 -3.77 -6.32
CA ARG A 17 -5.12 -4.83 -6.93
C ARG A 17 -4.30 -5.67 -7.90
N ALA A 18 -3.57 -5.01 -8.80
CA ALA A 18 -2.78 -5.70 -9.81
C ALA A 18 -1.69 -6.58 -9.19
N VAL A 19 -0.99 -6.04 -8.18
CA VAL A 19 0.04 -6.80 -7.46
C VAL A 19 -0.59 -7.95 -6.67
N GLY A 20 -1.73 -7.72 -6.04
CA GLY A 20 -2.45 -8.77 -5.31
C GLY A 20 -2.85 -9.93 -6.21
N GLU A 21 -3.38 -9.63 -7.39
CA GLU A 21 -3.74 -10.64 -8.38
C GLU A 21 -2.52 -11.42 -8.86
N LEU A 22 -1.40 -10.72 -9.08
CA LEU A 22 -0.16 -11.36 -9.47
C LEU A 22 0.37 -12.28 -8.36
N MET A 23 0.33 -11.83 -7.11
CA MET A 23 0.78 -12.62 -5.97
C MET A 23 -0.09 -13.86 -5.75
N ALA A 24 -1.36 -13.81 -6.10
CA ALA A 24 -2.27 -14.94 -5.97
C ALA A 24 -1.86 -16.11 -6.86
N GLU A 25 -1.11 -15.87 -7.93
CA GLU A 25 -0.64 -16.91 -8.85
C GLU A 25 0.49 -17.76 -8.28
N TYR A 26 1.14 -17.28 -7.20
CA TYR A 26 2.26 -18.01 -6.60
C TYR A 26 1.77 -18.91 -5.47
N PRO A 27 2.21 -20.18 -5.43
CA PRO A 27 1.72 -21.15 -4.43
C PRO A 27 2.48 -21.06 -3.10
N SER A 28 2.84 -19.88 -2.66
CA SER A 28 3.53 -19.68 -1.39
C SER A 28 2.54 -19.59 -0.24
N GLU A 29 2.86 -20.22 0.89
CA GLU A 29 2.01 -20.16 2.09
C GLU A 29 2.04 -18.77 2.73
N ARG A 30 3.17 -18.07 2.62
CA ARG A 30 3.33 -16.75 3.20
C ARG A 30 3.70 -15.75 2.11
N LYS A 31 2.88 -14.72 1.98
CA LYS A 31 3.07 -13.68 0.98
C LYS A 31 3.12 -12.33 1.68
N ILE A 32 4.15 -11.56 1.36
CA ILE A 32 4.38 -10.25 1.96
C ILE A 32 4.55 -9.22 0.85
N LEU A 33 3.79 -8.14 0.93
CA LEU A 33 3.87 -6.99 0.04
C LEU A 33 4.43 -5.82 0.83
N ILE A 34 5.57 -5.28 0.39
CA ILE A 34 6.16 -4.08 0.99
C ILE A 34 5.96 -2.93 0.01
N VAL A 35 5.29 -1.88 0.47
CA VAL A 35 4.98 -0.70 -0.32
C VAL A 35 5.83 0.47 0.18
N LEU A 36 6.53 1.14 -0.74
CA LEU A 36 7.20 2.41 -0.46
C LEU A 36 6.31 3.51 -1.02
N SER A 37 5.74 4.35 -0.15
CA SER A 37 4.75 5.33 -0.58
C SER A 37 4.64 6.50 0.39
N ASP A 38 4.26 7.66 -0.14
CA ASP A 38 3.83 8.81 0.66
C ASP A 38 2.30 8.83 0.87
N VAL A 39 1.60 7.83 0.35
CA VAL A 39 0.14 7.66 0.44
C VAL A 39 -0.62 8.93 0.00
N THR A 40 -0.20 9.49 -1.12
CA THR A 40 -0.88 10.62 -1.76
C THR A 40 -1.33 10.21 -3.17
N PRO A 41 -2.33 9.31 -3.28
CA PRO A 41 -2.78 8.87 -4.60
C PRO A 41 -3.37 10.03 -5.38
N ASN A 42 -2.99 10.13 -6.64
CA ASN A 42 -3.43 11.21 -7.50
C ASN A 42 -3.40 10.77 -8.97
N ASP A 43 -4.57 10.74 -9.58
CA ASP A 43 -4.73 10.45 -10.99
C ASP A 43 -5.83 11.36 -11.55
N MET A 44 -5.60 11.92 -12.73
CA MET A 44 -6.57 12.79 -13.38
C MET A 44 -7.74 12.01 -13.99
N VAL A 45 -7.58 10.71 -14.20
CA VAL A 45 -8.67 9.87 -14.69
C VAL A 45 -9.74 9.76 -13.61
N LYS A 46 -10.99 10.09 -13.99
CA LYS A 46 -12.11 10.09 -13.05
C LYS A 46 -12.54 8.68 -12.67
N PHE A 47 -13.04 8.54 -11.46
CA PHE A 47 -13.62 7.30 -10.97
C PHE A 47 -14.90 7.63 -10.18
N LEU A 48 -15.72 6.61 -9.95
CA LEU A 48 -16.94 6.78 -9.16
C LEU A 48 -16.64 6.64 -7.68
N TYR A 49 -17.01 7.66 -6.91
CA TYR A 49 -16.94 7.66 -5.47
C TYR A 49 -18.24 8.25 -4.92
N GLN A 50 -18.94 7.46 -4.11
CA GLN A 50 -20.25 7.83 -3.56
C GLN A 50 -21.26 8.27 -4.64
N GLY A 51 -21.23 7.58 -5.79
CA GLY A 51 -22.15 7.85 -6.89
C GLY A 51 -21.80 9.03 -7.77
N GLN A 52 -20.67 9.69 -7.54
CA GLN A 52 -20.23 10.84 -8.31
C GLN A 52 -18.89 10.58 -8.98
N GLU A 53 -18.75 11.06 -10.20
CA GLU A 53 -17.45 11.05 -10.90
C GLU A 53 -16.57 12.14 -10.35
N GLN A 54 -15.36 11.76 -9.92
CA GLN A 54 -14.36 12.72 -9.46
C GLN A 54 -12.95 12.22 -9.76
N ALA A 55 -11.99 13.12 -9.71
CA ALA A 55 -10.59 12.77 -9.87
C ALA A 55 -10.15 11.80 -8.77
N TYR A 56 -9.25 10.90 -9.10
CA TYR A 56 -8.68 9.95 -8.13
C TYR A 56 -7.67 10.69 -7.26
N ALA A 57 -8.16 11.33 -6.22
CA ALA A 57 -7.36 12.14 -5.31
C ALA A 57 -8.11 12.29 -3.98
N GLY A 58 -7.39 12.73 -2.95
CA GLY A 58 -7.96 13.03 -1.66
C GLY A 58 -8.59 11.83 -0.98
N GLU A 59 -9.66 12.09 -0.22
CA GLU A 59 -10.28 11.08 0.63
C GLU A 59 -10.85 9.89 -0.14
N GLY A 60 -11.46 10.13 -1.30
CA GLY A 60 -12.00 9.06 -2.11
C GLY A 60 -10.94 8.10 -2.61
N ALA A 61 -9.79 8.63 -3.03
CA ALA A 61 -8.67 7.81 -3.48
C ALA A 61 -8.05 7.02 -2.32
N ILE A 62 -7.94 7.63 -1.15
CA ILE A 62 -7.43 6.96 0.04
C ILE A 62 -8.38 5.83 0.45
N GLU A 63 -9.67 6.06 0.42
CA GLU A 63 -10.64 5.03 0.73
C GLU A 63 -10.59 3.87 -0.27
N ASN A 64 -10.41 4.17 -1.56
CA ASN A 64 -10.23 3.15 -2.58
C ASN A 64 -8.96 2.33 -2.32
N ALA A 65 -7.84 3.00 -2.02
CA ALA A 65 -6.59 2.33 -1.69
C ALA A 65 -6.76 1.43 -0.46
N ALA A 66 -7.42 1.92 0.58
CA ALA A 66 -7.67 1.16 1.79
C ALA A 66 -8.51 -0.09 1.50
N LYS A 67 -9.53 0.04 0.68
CA LYS A 67 -10.38 -1.09 0.27
C LYS A 67 -9.57 -2.15 -0.48
N GLU A 68 -8.70 -1.73 -1.41
CA GLU A 68 -7.88 -2.66 -2.17
C GLU A 68 -6.84 -3.36 -1.30
N VAL A 69 -6.24 -2.65 -0.34
CA VAL A 69 -5.32 -3.28 0.62
C VAL A 69 -6.06 -4.32 1.46
N ARG A 70 -7.28 -4.00 1.93
CA ARG A 70 -8.08 -4.99 2.69
C ARG A 70 -8.37 -6.23 1.87
N THR A 71 -8.67 -6.06 0.58
CA THR A 71 -8.92 -7.19 -0.33
C THR A 71 -7.67 -8.04 -0.49
N VAL A 72 -6.51 -7.40 -0.68
CA VAL A 72 -5.23 -8.12 -0.78
C VAL A 72 -4.93 -8.89 0.50
N CYS A 73 -5.13 -8.25 1.66
CA CYS A 73 -4.90 -8.91 2.95
C CYS A 73 -5.87 -10.07 3.18
N ALA A 74 -7.12 -9.94 2.74
CA ALA A 74 -8.11 -11.01 2.85
C ALA A 74 -7.73 -12.24 2.02
N SER A 75 -6.91 -12.07 0.99
CA SER A 75 -6.41 -13.19 0.18
C SER A 75 -5.18 -13.88 0.78
N GLY A 76 -4.75 -13.49 1.97
CA GLY A 76 -3.63 -14.13 2.67
C GLY A 76 -2.30 -13.41 2.53
N VAL A 77 -2.30 -12.18 2.05
CA VAL A 77 -1.09 -11.35 1.90
C VAL A 77 -0.97 -10.41 3.09
N THR A 78 0.24 -10.28 3.64
CA THR A 78 0.54 -9.25 4.63
C THR A 78 1.07 -8.02 3.89
N ALA A 79 0.37 -6.89 4.02
CA ALA A 79 0.76 -5.64 3.37
C ALA A 79 1.44 -4.72 4.40
N LEU A 80 2.65 -4.29 4.09
CA LEU A 80 3.49 -3.43 4.93
C LEU A 80 3.84 -2.18 4.15
N CYS A 81 3.89 -1.03 4.82
CA CYS A 81 4.25 0.23 4.17
C CYS A 81 5.46 0.88 4.81
N VAL A 82 6.44 1.25 4.00
CA VAL A 82 7.48 2.20 4.40
C VAL A 82 7.00 3.58 3.95
N TYR A 83 6.56 4.38 4.91
CA TYR A 83 5.92 5.67 4.66
C TYR A 83 6.97 6.77 4.56
N THR A 84 6.95 7.49 3.44
CA THR A 84 7.91 8.57 3.17
C THR A 84 7.29 9.97 3.28
N GLY A 85 6.02 10.06 3.62
CA GLY A 85 5.33 11.33 3.76
C GLY A 85 5.60 12.01 5.10
N ASP A 86 4.91 13.13 5.32
CA ASP A 86 5.03 13.92 6.55
C ASP A 86 4.03 13.48 7.63
N ASP A 87 4.08 14.14 8.78
CA ASP A 87 3.18 13.81 9.89
C ASP A 87 1.73 14.11 9.58
N ALA A 88 1.45 15.08 8.71
CA ALA A 88 0.08 15.41 8.31
C ALA A 88 -0.58 14.25 7.55
N GLY A 89 0.18 13.41 6.89
CA GLY A 89 -0.32 12.25 6.17
C GLY A 89 -0.48 10.99 7.00
N LEU A 90 -0.11 10.99 8.28
CA LEU A 90 -0.22 9.81 9.12
C LEU A 90 -1.65 9.24 9.22
N PRO A 91 -2.71 10.07 9.34
CA PRO A 91 -4.07 9.50 9.34
C PRO A 91 -4.39 8.71 8.07
N ALA A 92 -3.90 9.17 6.92
CA ALA A 92 -4.11 8.48 5.65
C ALA A 92 -3.39 7.12 5.61
N VAL A 93 -2.13 7.08 6.00
CA VAL A 93 -1.38 5.82 5.99
C VAL A 93 -1.95 4.83 7.01
N GLN A 94 -2.42 5.29 8.14
CA GLN A 94 -3.10 4.45 9.12
C GLN A 94 -4.39 3.87 8.57
N ARG A 95 -5.13 4.65 7.79
CA ARG A 95 -6.37 4.21 7.18
C ARG A 95 -6.13 3.11 6.13
N VAL A 96 -5.05 3.21 5.37
CA VAL A 96 -4.72 2.25 4.31
C VAL A 96 -4.05 1.00 4.86
N PHE A 97 -3.08 1.14 5.75
CA PHE A 97 -2.23 0.05 6.21
C PHE A 97 -2.41 -0.32 7.69
N GLY A 98 -3.29 0.39 8.41
CA GLY A 98 -3.45 0.17 9.84
C GLY A 98 -2.17 0.50 10.59
N GLN A 99 -1.67 -0.44 11.37
CA GLN A 99 -0.42 -0.28 12.10
C GLN A 99 0.79 -0.87 11.37
N ASN A 100 0.57 -1.43 10.18
CA ASN A 100 1.60 -2.11 9.41
C ASN A 100 2.40 -1.14 8.57
N PHE A 101 2.92 -0.09 9.19
CA PHE A 101 3.78 0.86 8.49
C PHE A 101 4.87 1.39 9.43
N VAL A 102 5.93 1.90 8.83
CA VAL A 102 6.97 2.64 9.53
C VAL A 102 7.28 3.90 8.73
N LYS A 103 7.41 5.03 9.42
CA LYS A 103 7.78 6.29 8.78
C LYS A 103 9.29 6.42 8.73
N ILE A 104 9.80 6.85 7.57
CA ILE A 104 11.21 7.17 7.40
C ILE A 104 11.35 8.63 6.92
N ASN A 105 12.44 9.28 7.32
CA ASN A 105 12.72 10.66 6.93
C ASN A 105 13.70 10.75 5.75
N SER A 106 14.28 9.63 5.35
CA SER A 106 15.28 9.56 4.29
C SER A 106 15.24 8.19 3.64
N LEU A 107 15.38 8.15 2.32
CA LEU A 107 15.42 6.89 1.57
C LEU A 107 16.60 6.00 1.96
N THR A 108 17.67 6.59 2.55
CA THR A 108 18.79 5.79 3.03
C THR A 108 18.41 4.85 4.18
N ARG A 109 17.28 5.11 4.85
CA ARG A 109 16.77 4.25 5.93
C ARG A 109 15.80 3.18 5.44
N PHE A 110 15.53 3.14 4.15
CA PHE A 110 14.54 2.23 3.59
C PHE A 110 14.83 0.76 3.91
N ALA A 111 16.07 0.33 3.68
CA ALA A 111 16.43 -1.07 3.88
C ALA A 111 16.28 -1.51 5.33
N ALA A 112 16.70 -0.67 6.27
CA ALA A 112 16.57 -0.96 7.70
C ALA A 112 15.09 -0.99 8.12
N ALA A 113 14.29 -0.04 7.63
CA ALA A 113 12.86 0.04 7.96
C ALA A 113 12.10 -1.14 7.38
N ALA A 114 12.34 -1.49 6.13
CA ALA A 114 11.70 -2.62 5.48
C ALA A 114 12.09 -3.93 6.16
N GLY A 115 13.36 -4.08 6.53
CA GLY A 115 13.84 -5.25 7.25
C GLY A 115 13.16 -5.41 8.60
N ARG A 116 12.98 -4.32 9.35
CA ARG A 116 12.30 -4.34 10.64
C ARG A 116 10.82 -4.75 10.50
N LEU A 117 10.12 -4.18 9.52
CA LEU A 117 8.73 -4.56 9.26
C LEU A 117 8.62 -6.04 8.88
N LEU A 118 9.53 -6.51 8.03
CA LEU A 118 9.56 -7.90 7.62
C LEU A 118 9.81 -8.83 8.81
N GLU A 119 10.75 -8.46 9.68
CA GLU A 119 11.05 -9.22 10.88
C GLU A 119 9.83 -9.33 11.79
N LEU A 120 9.11 -8.22 12.01
CA LEU A 120 7.90 -8.22 12.81
C LEU A 120 6.80 -9.08 12.18
N ALA A 121 6.64 -9.03 10.86
CA ALA A 121 5.65 -9.84 10.16
C ALA A 121 5.97 -11.33 10.25
N LEU A 122 7.24 -11.71 10.17
CA LEU A 122 7.67 -13.10 10.23
C LEU A 122 7.60 -13.66 11.66
N SER A 123 7.78 -12.83 12.67
CA SER A 123 7.72 -13.26 14.08
C SER A 123 6.29 -13.33 14.62
N ASN A 124 5.30 -12.86 13.85
CA ASN A 124 3.90 -12.87 14.25
C ASN A 124 3.12 -13.83 13.35
N PRO A 125 3.08 -15.13 13.68
CA PRO A 125 2.34 -16.11 12.88
C PRO A 125 0.84 -15.82 12.99
N ALA A 126 0.25 -15.52 11.86
CA ALA A 126 -1.18 -15.28 11.80
C ALA A 126 -1.94 -16.59 11.84
#